data_2d6aa6ae4e05c6dc32d6a8f0c0cfc3ab
#
_entry.id   2d6aa6ae4e05c6dc32d6a8f0c0cfc3ab
#
_cell.length_a   1.000
_cell.length_b   1.000
_cell.length_c   1.000
_cell.angle_alpha   90.00
_cell.angle_beta   90.00
_cell.angle_gamma   90.00
#
_symmetry.space_group_name_H-M   'P 1'
#
loop_
_entity.id
_entity.type
_entity.pdbx_description
1 polymer ?
#
loop_
_entity_poly.entity_id
_entity_poly.type
_entity_poly.pdbx_seq_one_letter_code
_entity_poly.pdbx_strand_id
1 'polypeptide(L)'
;MIVAPKALRLNNFENIGQEGEIYSKTKISVASTLFNYNRKVPYYTALIKIDGEFVFGLIGNKVKIGDKVISIPGKLGKTEQGLHIYGGLWELKKEFSKPQIRKSETKRELPDENIGISGYGVYIPKYRLDLSALNNVWGRELKGIKSFPGKFEDQGSYALNCSLDALKHSGVDGDTIKFIEIGSESKIYAVKPTASIVAGLLKTENCFASDVEFACKAGTQAMVNTFNFVKINGGSGLAIGADSAQGAPNDELEITAGDGSAGFVIGDKKPIALVEGYTSFTTDTTDFWRNDGDKFPKHAGRFSGDPAYYKHVETAAKNLMKKLNLEPKDFDYVVFHQPNGKYPRIVGKRLGFTTEQVEPGINFEFIGNTYSANSLLGLARVLDIAAPYQRILVVSYGSGAGSDAISFLTTPEIENKRKNIERSVKSWVGEEDKDNLIIEDYSIYLKNKGII
;
A
#
# COMPACT_ATOMS: atom_id res chain seq x y z
N MET A 1 -10.82 -33.10 -16.39
CA MET A 1 -10.30 -31.92 -15.65
C MET A 1 -9.48 -32.46 -14.49
N ILE A 2 -8.14 -32.42 -14.59
CA ILE A 2 -7.25 -32.87 -13.51
C ILE A 2 -7.24 -31.71 -12.51
N VAL A 3 -8.08 -31.80 -11.49
CA VAL A 3 -7.98 -30.87 -10.34
C VAL A 3 -6.64 -31.13 -9.69
N ALA A 4 -5.74 -30.18 -9.74
CA ALA A 4 -4.47 -30.26 -9.01
C ALA A 4 -4.78 -30.64 -7.54
N PRO A 5 -4.11 -31.68 -6.99
CA PRO A 5 -4.37 -32.11 -5.63
C PRO A 5 -4.29 -30.93 -4.67
N LYS A 6 -5.16 -30.86 -3.65
CA LYS A 6 -5.12 -29.83 -2.57
C LYS A 6 -3.72 -29.65 -1.98
N ALA A 7 -2.89 -30.68 -2.02
CA ALA A 7 -1.49 -30.69 -1.59
C ALA A 7 -0.55 -29.77 -2.40
N LEU A 8 -0.92 -29.32 -3.61
CA LEU A 8 -0.13 -28.38 -4.42
C LEU A 8 -0.52 -26.92 -4.21
N ARG A 9 -1.60 -26.62 -3.47
CA ARG A 9 -1.93 -25.25 -3.06
C ARG A 9 -1.15 -24.90 -1.80
N LEU A 10 0.01 -24.29 -1.96
CA LEU A 10 0.85 -23.85 -0.83
C LEU A 10 0.22 -22.72 -0.02
N ASN A 11 -0.58 -21.88 -0.67
CA ASN A 11 -1.31 -20.79 -0.01
C ASN A 11 -2.67 -21.28 0.48
N ASN A 12 -3.00 -20.97 1.75
CA ASN A 12 -4.30 -21.32 2.33
C ASN A 12 -4.95 -20.05 2.91
N PHE A 13 -6.02 -19.62 2.25
CA PHE A 13 -6.79 -18.43 2.60
C PHE A 13 -8.17 -18.76 3.19
N GLU A 14 -8.46 -20.03 3.52
CA GLU A 14 -9.80 -20.47 3.96
C GLU A 14 -10.27 -19.77 5.25
N ASN A 15 -9.35 -19.43 6.16
CA ASN A 15 -9.69 -18.83 7.45
C ASN A 15 -9.59 -17.29 7.46
N ILE A 16 -9.29 -16.64 6.33
CA ILE A 16 -9.15 -15.17 6.29
C ILE A 16 -10.48 -14.50 6.63
N GLY A 17 -10.42 -13.50 7.51
CA GLY A 17 -11.58 -12.77 8.00
C GLY A 17 -12.36 -13.44 9.13
N GLN A 18 -12.03 -14.70 9.48
CA GLN A 18 -12.67 -15.37 10.62
C GLN A 18 -12.21 -14.73 11.94
N GLU A 19 -13.14 -14.70 12.89
CA GLU A 19 -12.91 -14.20 14.24
C GLU A 19 -12.90 -15.36 15.23
N GLY A 20 -12.14 -15.21 16.31
CA GLY A 20 -12.05 -16.24 17.34
C GLY A 20 -11.50 -15.72 18.65
N GLU A 21 -11.30 -16.63 19.57
CA GLU A 21 -10.71 -16.37 20.89
C GLU A 21 -9.52 -17.31 21.14
N ILE A 22 -8.43 -16.78 21.65
CA ILE A 22 -7.25 -17.58 21.99
C ILE A 22 -7.54 -18.47 23.18
N TYR A 23 -7.62 -19.79 22.96
CA TYR A 23 -7.80 -20.78 24.01
C TYR A 23 -6.48 -21.21 24.66
N SER A 24 -5.45 -21.44 23.83
CA SER A 24 -4.10 -21.74 24.31
C SER A 24 -3.04 -21.11 23.43
N LYS A 25 -1.86 -20.90 23.98
CA LYS A 25 -0.71 -20.29 23.29
C LYS A 25 0.57 -21.05 23.57
N THR A 26 1.39 -21.28 22.54
CA THR A 26 2.69 -21.95 22.64
C THR A 26 3.75 -21.17 21.89
N LYS A 27 4.94 -21.03 22.51
CA LYS A 27 6.14 -20.49 21.86
C LYS A 27 6.92 -21.65 21.21
N ILE A 28 7.15 -21.57 19.93
CA ILE A 28 7.97 -22.51 19.18
C ILE A 28 9.38 -21.93 19.10
N SER A 29 10.34 -22.55 19.80
CA SER A 29 11.74 -22.10 19.86
C SER A 29 12.67 -22.91 18.96
N VAL A 30 12.22 -24.07 18.50
CA VAL A 30 12.98 -24.96 17.60
C VAL A 30 12.10 -25.21 16.36
N ALA A 31 12.67 -25.04 15.17
CA ALA A 31 11.94 -25.29 13.92
C ALA A 31 11.52 -26.77 13.82
N SER A 32 10.25 -27.01 13.47
CA SER A 32 9.76 -28.37 13.24
C SER A 32 10.25 -28.87 11.89
N THR A 33 10.82 -30.07 11.86
CA THR A 33 11.21 -30.77 10.63
C THR A 33 10.01 -31.41 9.92
N LEU A 34 8.85 -31.50 10.57
CA LEU A 34 7.63 -32.11 10.01
C LEU A 34 6.90 -31.24 8.99
N PHE A 35 7.18 -29.94 8.98
CA PHE A 35 6.62 -29.02 8.01
C PHE A 35 7.76 -28.51 7.13
N ASN A 36 7.70 -28.76 5.83
CA ASN A 36 8.64 -28.26 4.81
C ASN A 36 8.67 -26.72 4.68
N TYR A 37 8.47 -26.00 5.81
CA TYR A 37 8.42 -24.56 5.87
C TYR A 37 9.57 -24.02 6.69
N ASN A 38 10.50 -23.35 6.05
CA ASN A 38 11.59 -22.67 6.73
C ASN A 38 11.03 -21.43 7.46
N ARG A 39 10.56 -21.64 8.71
CA ARG A 39 10.11 -20.54 9.60
C ARG A 39 11.24 -20.14 10.52
N LYS A 40 11.58 -18.86 10.50
CA LYS A 40 12.52 -18.31 11.49
C LYS A 40 11.90 -18.42 12.89
N VAL A 41 12.57 -19.13 13.81
CA VAL A 41 12.20 -19.23 15.24
C VAL A 41 12.78 -18.05 16.03
N PRO A 42 12.22 -17.67 17.19
CA PRO A 42 10.97 -18.20 17.74
C PRO A 42 9.72 -17.60 17.07
N TYR A 43 8.62 -18.38 17.06
CA TYR A 43 7.29 -17.91 16.70
C TYR A 43 6.23 -18.45 17.66
N TYR A 44 5.00 -17.94 17.59
CA TYR A 44 3.91 -18.37 18.45
C TYR A 44 2.81 -19.02 17.64
N THR A 45 2.21 -20.06 18.22
CA THR A 45 1.02 -20.74 17.72
C THR A 45 -0.03 -20.79 18.81
N ALA A 46 -1.29 -20.95 18.42
CA ALA A 46 -2.39 -21.05 19.34
C ALA A 46 -3.44 -22.06 18.85
N LEU A 47 -4.24 -22.59 19.79
CA LEU A 47 -5.56 -23.09 19.51
C LEU A 47 -6.54 -21.90 19.64
N ILE A 48 -7.29 -21.65 18.59
CA ILE A 48 -8.25 -20.56 18.49
C ILE A 48 -9.64 -21.17 18.45
N LYS A 49 -10.51 -20.74 19.36
CA LYS A 49 -11.91 -21.19 19.43
C LYS A 49 -12.77 -20.33 18.51
N ILE A 50 -13.44 -20.97 17.55
CA ILE A 50 -14.34 -20.37 16.57
C ILE A 50 -15.65 -21.14 16.63
N ASP A 51 -16.75 -20.52 17.04
CA ASP A 51 -18.10 -21.13 17.07
C ASP A 51 -18.17 -22.53 17.76
N GLY A 52 -17.33 -22.74 18.77
CA GLY A 52 -17.28 -24.00 19.52
C GLY A 52 -16.23 -25.00 19.03
N GLU A 53 -15.67 -24.82 17.85
CA GLU A 53 -14.59 -25.62 17.28
C GLU A 53 -13.23 -25.02 17.55
N PHE A 54 -12.15 -25.82 17.40
CA PHE A 54 -10.80 -25.37 17.60
C PHE A 54 -10.01 -25.42 16.31
N VAL A 55 -9.38 -24.28 15.97
CA VAL A 55 -8.49 -24.13 14.82
C VAL A 55 -7.07 -23.85 15.32
N PHE A 56 -6.08 -24.54 14.74
CA PHE A 56 -4.68 -24.27 15.02
C PHE A 56 -4.17 -23.16 14.11
N GLY A 57 -3.52 -22.10 14.67
CA GLY A 57 -3.09 -20.97 13.90
C GLY A 57 -1.79 -20.33 14.38
N LEU A 58 -1.15 -19.59 13.49
CA LEU A 58 -0.04 -18.71 13.78
C LEU A 58 -0.58 -17.40 14.38
N ILE A 59 0.07 -16.90 15.43
CA ILE A 59 -0.36 -15.69 16.12
C ILE A 59 0.77 -14.66 16.26
N GLY A 60 0.42 -13.38 16.36
CA GLY A 60 1.32 -12.30 16.70
C GLY A 60 1.89 -12.43 18.13
N ASN A 61 3.05 -11.84 18.39
CA ASN A 61 3.77 -11.97 19.67
C ASN A 61 2.98 -11.43 20.87
N LYS A 62 2.18 -10.38 20.68
CA LYS A 62 1.47 -9.67 21.76
C LYS A 62 0.09 -10.26 22.10
N VAL A 63 -0.37 -11.27 21.36
CA VAL A 63 -1.65 -11.95 21.60
C VAL A 63 -1.57 -12.82 22.85
N LYS A 64 -2.57 -12.78 23.72
CA LYS A 64 -2.66 -13.53 24.98
C LYS A 64 -3.83 -14.50 24.97
N ILE A 65 -3.84 -15.48 25.90
CA ILE A 65 -5.00 -16.35 26.10
C ILE A 65 -6.20 -15.50 26.55
N GLY A 66 -7.36 -15.75 25.96
CA GLY A 66 -8.61 -14.99 26.16
C GLY A 66 -8.78 -13.79 25.21
N ASP A 67 -7.74 -13.42 24.47
CA ASP A 67 -7.86 -12.31 23.50
C ASP A 67 -8.78 -12.67 22.33
N LYS A 68 -9.60 -11.71 21.92
CA LYS A 68 -10.35 -11.79 20.65
C LYS A 68 -9.42 -11.49 19.50
N VAL A 69 -9.46 -12.34 18.49
CA VAL A 69 -8.56 -12.27 17.33
C VAL A 69 -9.33 -12.36 16.02
N ILE A 70 -8.70 -11.86 14.96
CA ILE A 70 -9.17 -11.98 13.58
C ILE A 70 -8.02 -12.52 12.71
N SER A 71 -8.37 -13.37 11.75
CA SER A 71 -7.37 -13.89 10.79
C SER A 71 -7.21 -12.93 9.62
N ILE A 72 -5.98 -12.45 9.41
CA ILE A 72 -5.58 -11.58 8.30
C ILE A 72 -4.56 -12.29 7.41
N PRO A 73 -4.42 -11.90 6.12
CA PRO A 73 -3.37 -12.42 5.27
C PRO A 73 -1.97 -12.15 5.82
N GLY A 74 -1.16 -13.18 5.93
CA GLY A 74 0.22 -13.09 6.38
C GLY A 74 1.12 -14.06 5.63
N LYS A 75 2.44 -13.77 5.64
CA LYS A 75 3.46 -14.66 5.15
C LYS A 75 3.77 -15.71 6.19
N LEU A 76 3.37 -16.95 5.95
CA LEU A 76 3.54 -18.05 6.90
C LEU A 76 4.95 -18.64 6.92
N GLY A 77 5.70 -18.52 5.84
CA GLY A 77 7.06 -19.07 5.71
C GLY A 77 7.56 -19.11 4.26
N LYS A 78 8.60 -19.92 4.03
CA LYS A 78 9.15 -20.21 2.70
C LYS A 78 9.39 -21.72 2.56
N THR A 79 9.28 -22.27 1.34
CA THR A 79 9.78 -23.61 1.03
C THR A 79 11.31 -23.61 0.99
N GLU A 80 11.93 -24.80 0.91
CA GLU A 80 13.38 -24.95 0.72
C GLU A 80 13.85 -24.28 -0.58
N GLN A 81 13.03 -24.30 -1.63
CA GLN A 81 13.29 -23.62 -2.91
C GLN A 81 13.02 -22.12 -2.89
N GLY A 82 12.68 -21.54 -1.72
CA GLY A 82 12.47 -20.09 -1.54
C GLY A 82 11.08 -19.57 -1.89
N LEU A 83 10.11 -20.43 -2.26
CA LEU A 83 8.73 -20.01 -2.53
C LEU A 83 8.05 -19.55 -1.24
N HIS A 84 7.50 -18.33 -1.23
CA HIS A 84 6.75 -17.78 -0.10
C HIS A 84 5.38 -18.44 0.04
N ILE A 85 4.97 -18.67 1.29
CA ILE A 85 3.69 -19.28 1.64
C ILE A 85 2.86 -18.26 2.40
N TYR A 86 1.65 -18.03 1.92
CA TYR A 86 0.69 -17.11 2.52
C TYR A 86 -0.52 -17.84 3.08
N GLY A 87 -1.14 -17.25 4.10
CA GLY A 87 -2.35 -17.79 4.74
C GLY A 87 -2.77 -16.94 5.92
N GLY A 88 -3.69 -17.45 6.74
CA GLY A 88 -4.20 -16.74 7.91
C GLY A 88 -3.15 -16.57 9.01
N LEU A 89 -2.88 -15.32 9.37
CA LEU A 89 -2.18 -14.90 10.58
C LEU A 89 -3.20 -14.30 11.54
N TRP A 90 -3.25 -14.77 12.78
CA TRP A 90 -4.20 -14.32 13.79
C TRP A 90 -3.64 -13.15 14.58
N GLU A 91 -4.33 -12.02 14.50
CA GLU A 91 -3.97 -10.75 15.15
C GLU A 91 -5.09 -10.30 16.10
N LEU A 92 -4.78 -9.43 17.07
CA LEU A 92 -5.77 -8.86 17.96
C LEU A 92 -6.87 -8.15 17.15
N LYS A 93 -8.13 -8.50 17.43
CA LYS A 93 -9.28 -7.74 16.95
C LYS A 93 -9.37 -6.45 17.74
N LYS A 94 -9.32 -5.31 17.07
CA LYS A 94 -9.37 -3.98 17.66
C LYS A 94 -10.37 -3.10 16.92
N GLU A 95 -10.90 -2.11 17.62
CA GLU A 95 -11.59 -0.99 17.01
C GLU A 95 -10.58 0.10 16.66
N PHE A 96 -10.82 0.79 15.56
CA PHE A 96 -9.94 1.83 15.04
C PHE A 96 -10.72 3.11 14.73
N SER A 97 -10.00 4.23 14.73
CA SER A 97 -10.55 5.51 14.30
C SER A 97 -11.00 5.45 12.84
N LYS A 98 -12.23 5.93 12.58
CA LYS A 98 -12.83 5.93 11.24
C LYS A 98 -12.63 7.28 10.54
N PRO A 99 -12.71 7.32 9.21
CA PRO A 99 -12.65 8.57 8.45
C PRO A 99 -13.67 9.61 8.88
N GLN A 100 -13.27 10.88 8.86
CA GLN A 100 -14.13 12.04 9.18
C GLN A 100 -14.18 12.99 7.99
N ILE A 101 -15.39 13.27 7.50
CA ILE A 101 -15.63 14.16 6.36
C ILE A 101 -15.36 15.61 6.72
N ARG A 102 -14.68 16.34 5.86
CA ARG A 102 -14.68 17.80 5.85
C ARG A 102 -15.93 18.27 5.10
N LYS A 103 -16.73 19.14 5.71
CA LYS A 103 -17.92 19.71 5.04
C LYS A 103 -17.47 20.60 3.88
N SER A 104 -18.18 20.53 2.75
CA SER A 104 -18.01 21.40 1.60
C SER A 104 -19.35 21.73 0.98
N GLU A 105 -19.50 22.96 0.51
CA GLU A 105 -20.68 23.41 -0.23
C GLU A 105 -20.42 23.45 -1.75
N THR A 106 -19.24 23.06 -2.18
CA THR A 106 -18.85 23.06 -3.61
C THR A 106 -19.71 22.08 -4.39
N LYS A 107 -20.25 22.52 -5.52
CA LYS A 107 -20.93 21.67 -6.51
C LYS A 107 -20.25 21.85 -7.85
N ARG A 108 -19.87 20.74 -8.48
CA ARG A 108 -19.31 20.70 -9.85
C ARG A 108 -20.10 19.70 -10.66
N GLU A 109 -20.17 19.90 -11.97
CA GLU A 109 -20.72 18.91 -12.90
C GLU A 109 -19.82 17.68 -12.91
N LEU A 110 -20.45 16.50 -12.87
CA LEU A 110 -19.72 15.23 -12.96
C LEU A 110 -19.39 14.93 -14.42
N PRO A 111 -18.25 14.32 -14.72
CA PRO A 111 -17.94 13.84 -16.07
C PRO A 111 -19.02 12.90 -16.61
N ASP A 112 -19.24 12.92 -17.94
CA ASP A 112 -20.13 11.97 -18.60
C ASP A 112 -19.60 10.54 -18.53
N GLU A 113 -18.28 10.37 -18.50
CA GLU A 113 -17.62 9.08 -18.38
C GLU A 113 -17.67 8.59 -16.92
N ASN A 114 -18.36 7.46 -16.70
CA ASN A 114 -18.67 6.95 -15.36
C ASN A 114 -17.61 5.98 -14.83
N ILE A 115 -16.33 6.11 -15.23
CA ILE A 115 -15.24 5.28 -14.76
C ILE A 115 -14.49 5.98 -13.64
N GLY A 116 -14.20 5.25 -12.57
CA GLY A 116 -13.49 5.84 -11.46
C GLY A 116 -13.18 4.83 -10.35
N ILE A 117 -12.79 5.38 -9.21
CA ILE A 117 -12.52 4.62 -8.00
C ILE A 117 -13.86 4.21 -7.37
N SER A 118 -14.12 2.91 -7.25
CA SER A 118 -15.29 2.37 -6.57
C SER A 118 -15.06 2.16 -5.07
N GLY A 119 -13.83 1.95 -4.66
CA GLY A 119 -13.39 1.82 -3.27
C GLY A 119 -11.89 1.68 -3.18
N TYR A 120 -11.35 1.83 -1.98
CA TYR A 120 -9.90 1.71 -1.70
C TYR A 120 -9.67 1.00 -0.38
N GLY A 121 -8.48 0.45 -0.22
CA GLY A 121 -7.97 -0.11 1.02
C GLY A 121 -6.49 0.17 1.18
N VAL A 122 -6.02 0.21 2.40
CA VAL A 122 -4.62 0.45 2.71
C VAL A 122 -4.11 -0.57 3.73
N TYR A 123 -2.81 -0.84 3.66
CA TYR A 123 -2.15 -1.62 4.70
C TYR A 123 -0.78 -1.03 4.99
N ILE A 124 -0.52 -0.75 6.25
CA ILE A 124 0.76 -0.25 6.74
C ILE A 124 1.17 -1.13 7.93
N PRO A 125 2.36 -1.77 7.89
CA PRO A 125 2.87 -2.52 9.03
C PRO A 125 2.78 -1.71 10.31
N LYS A 126 2.44 -2.35 11.42
CA LYS A 126 2.34 -1.68 12.72
C LYS A 126 3.70 -1.33 13.36
N TYR A 127 4.76 -1.93 12.85
CA TYR A 127 6.11 -1.71 13.36
C TYR A 127 6.68 -0.38 12.88
N ARG A 128 7.35 0.32 13.81
CA ARG A 128 8.02 1.59 13.55
C ARG A 128 9.45 1.55 14.07
N LEU A 129 10.37 2.08 13.26
CA LEU A 129 11.71 2.41 13.69
C LEU A 129 11.76 3.90 14.01
N ASP A 130 12.13 4.24 15.25
CA ASP A 130 12.55 5.59 15.58
C ASP A 130 13.94 5.83 15.00
N LEU A 131 14.10 6.84 14.16
CA LEU A 131 15.35 7.11 13.46
C LEU A 131 16.49 7.49 14.42
N SER A 132 16.17 7.92 15.65
CA SER A 132 17.18 8.15 16.68
C SER A 132 17.96 6.88 17.05
N ALA A 133 17.38 5.70 16.82
CA ALA A 133 18.07 4.41 17.02
C ALA A 133 19.30 4.23 16.08
N LEU A 134 19.32 4.94 14.92
CA LEU A 134 20.45 4.92 14.01
C LEU A 134 21.57 5.86 14.46
N ASN A 135 21.27 6.87 15.29
CA ASN A 135 22.24 7.88 15.72
C ASN A 135 23.43 7.23 16.44
N ASN A 136 23.15 6.29 17.34
CA ASN A 136 24.16 5.57 18.12
C ASN A 136 25.04 4.63 17.25
N VAL A 137 24.50 4.16 16.12
CA VAL A 137 25.19 3.22 15.23
C VAL A 137 26.01 3.96 14.17
N TRP A 138 25.47 5.05 13.62
CA TRP A 138 26.04 5.74 12.44
C TRP A 138 26.57 7.14 12.75
N GLY A 139 26.50 7.61 14.01
CA GLY A 139 27.00 8.93 14.39
C GLY A 139 26.24 10.09 13.72
N ARG A 140 24.96 9.93 13.42
CA ARG A 140 24.09 10.94 12.80
C ARG A 140 23.12 11.52 13.81
N GLU A 141 22.57 12.69 13.55
CA GLU A 141 21.49 13.30 14.33
C GLU A 141 20.17 13.24 13.56
N LEU A 142 19.55 12.05 13.54
CA LEU A 142 18.30 11.79 12.83
C LEU A 142 17.11 11.90 13.78
N LYS A 143 15.98 12.38 13.24
CA LYS A 143 14.68 12.45 13.93
C LYS A 143 13.58 11.98 13.00
N GLY A 144 12.54 11.39 13.57
CA GLY A 144 11.38 10.89 12.84
C GLY A 144 11.17 9.41 13.05
N ILE A 145 10.14 8.89 12.42
CA ILE A 145 9.77 7.49 12.46
C ILE A 145 9.48 6.98 11.06
N LYS A 146 9.67 5.67 10.84
CA LYS A 146 9.31 5.01 9.60
C LYS A 146 8.71 3.63 9.83
N SER A 147 7.86 3.18 8.92
CA SER A 147 7.29 1.83 8.95
C SER A 147 8.29 0.79 8.44
N PHE A 148 8.19 -0.41 8.96
CA PHE A 148 8.94 -1.58 8.48
C PHE A 148 8.19 -2.88 8.77
N PRO A 149 8.52 -4.00 8.06
CA PRO A 149 7.74 -5.23 8.15
C PRO A 149 7.87 -5.88 9.51
N GLY A 150 6.78 -6.47 9.97
CA GLY A 150 6.83 -7.50 11.00
C GLY A 150 7.41 -8.80 10.44
N LYS A 151 7.60 -9.77 11.33
CA LYS A 151 8.20 -11.07 10.99
C LYS A 151 7.45 -11.85 9.91
N PHE A 152 6.13 -11.70 9.85
CA PHE A 152 5.23 -12.42 8.96
C PHE A 152 4.67 -11.52 7.84
N GLU A 153 5.39 -10.45 7.54
CA GLU A 153 4.98 -9.45 6.57
C GLU A 153 6.01 -9.30 5.46
N ASP A 154 5.55 -8.96 4.29
CA ASP A 154 6.32 -8.54 3.12
C ASP A 154 5.39 -7.86 2.11
N GLN A 155 5.94 -7.40 0.98
CA GLN A 155 5.21 -6.74 -0.08
C GLN A 155 3.95 -7.52 -0.52
N GLY A 156 4.02 -8.86 -0.59
CA GLY A 156 2.87 -9.69 -0.96
C GLY A 156 1.76 -9.66 0.09
N SER A 157 2.10 -9.78 1.38
CA SER A 157 1.11 -9.70 2.45
C SER A 157 0.45 -8.32 2.51
N TYR A 158 1.18 -7.25 2.19
CA TYR A 158 0.60 -5.89 2.09
C TYR A 158 -0.42 -5.81 0.97
N ALA A 159 -0.07 -6.30 -0.24
CA ALA A 159 -0.97 -6.34 -1.38
C ALA A 159 -2.24 -7.15 -1.09
N LEU A 160 -2.14 -8.28 -0.39
CA LEU A 160 -3.28 -9.10 0.02
C LEU A 160 -4.22 -8.33 0.96
N ASN A 161 -3.67 -7.68 1.99
CA ASN A 161 -4.47 -6.96 2.99
C ASN A 161 -5.19 -5.74 2.40
N CYS A 162 -4.47 -4.86 1.68
CA CYS A 162 -5.11 -3.69 1.07
C CYS A 162 -6.18 -4.06 0.02
N SER A 163 -6.03 -5.21 -0.65
CA SER A 163 -7.03 -5.74 -1.60
C SER A 163 -8.34 -6.07 -0.92
N LEU A 164 -8.31 -6.74 0.23
CA LEU A 164 -9.52 -7.09 0.99
C LEU A 164 -10.26 -5.84 1.47
N ASP A 165 -9.53 -4.86 2.01
CA ASP A 165 -10.12 -3.61 2.46
C ASP A 165 -10.73 -2.82 1.29
N ALA A 166 -10.05 -2.79 0.12
CA ALA A 166 -10.56 -2.15 -1.08
C ALA A 166 -11.86 -2.79 -1.60
N LEU A 167 -11.93 -4.12 -1.61
CA LEU A 167 -13.14 -4.86 -1.97
C LEU A 167 -14.27 -4.60 -0.98
N LYS A 168 -14.00 -4.68 0.31
CA LYS A 168 -14.99 -4.39 1.35
C LYS A 168 -15.54 -2.97 1.23
N HIS A 169 -14.67 -1.99 1.02
CA HIS A 169 -15.07 -0.59 0.83
C HIS A 169 -15.90 -0.41 -0.45
N SER A 170 -15.49 -1.00 -1.56
CA SER A 170 -16.19 -0.88 -2.85
C SER A 170 -17.54 -1.60 -2.87
N GLY A 171 -17.68 -2.71 -2.13
CA GLY A 171 -18.80 -3.63 -2.21
C GLY A 171 -18.79 -4.50 -3.48
N VAL A 172 -17.61 -4.65 -4.11
CA VAL A 172 -17.40 -5.51 -5.30
C VAL A 172 -16.94 -6.89 -4.85
N ASP A 173 -17.54 -7.95 -5.39
CA ASP A 173 -17.14 -9.32 -5.09
C ASP A 173 -15.79 -9.65 -5.77
N GLY A 174 -14.87 -10.23 -5.00
CA GLY A 174 -13.50 -10.48 -5.45
C GLY A 174 -13.38 -11.35 -6.69
N ASP A 175 -14.23 -12.36 -6.83
CA ASP A 175 -14.27 -13.28 -7.97
C ASP A 175 -14.75 -12.60 -9.28
N THR A 176 -15.34 -11.40 -9.18
CA THR A 176 -15.79 -10.61 -10.33
C THR A 176 -14.71 -9.68 -10.88
N ILE A 177 -13.57 -9.54 -10.21
CA ILE A 177 -12.43 -8.72 -10.68
C ILE A 177 -11.86 -9.33 -11.97
N LYS A 178 -11.72 -8.49 -13.01
CA LYS A 178 -11.26 -8.88 -14.34
C LYS A 178 -9.81 -8.47 -14.65
N PHE A 179 -9.25 -7.56 -13.88
CA PHE A 179 -7.90 -7.06 -14.06
C PHE A 179 -7.26 -6.80 -12.69
N ILE A 180 -6.05 -7.29 -12.49
CA ILE A 180 -5.25 -7.04 -11.27
C ILE A 180 -3.86 -6.62 -11.71
N GLU A 181 -3.45 -5.42 -11.34
CA GLU A 181 -2.09 -4.96 -11.59
C GLU A 181 -1.48 -4.37 -10.34
N ILE A 182 -0.24 -4.79 -10.06
CA ILE A 182 0.51 -4.36 -8.88
C ILE A 182 1.75 -3.60 -9.32
N GLY A 183 1.81 -2.32 -8.98
CA GLY A 183 3.01 -1.51 -9.09
C GLY A 183 3.93 -1.74 -7.91
N SER A 184 5.19 -2.11 -8.17
CA SER A 184 6.17 -2.36 -7.11
C SER A 184 7.59 -2.28 -7.64
N GLU A 185 8.52 -1.75 -6.85
CA GLU A 185 9.97 -1.83 -7.10
C GLU A 185 10.69 -2.80 -6.14
N SER A 186 9.94 -3.48 -5.28
CA SER A 186 10.44 -4.47 -4.31
C SER A 186 9.66 -5.79 -4.36
N LYS A 187 9.32 -6.27 -5.57
CA LYS A 187 8.60 -7.52 -5.80
C LYS A 187 9.26 -8.69 -5.07
N ILE A 188 8.43 -9.65 -4.63
CA ILE A 188 8.91 -10.86 -3.94
C ILE A 188 9.77 -11.73 -4.86
N TYR A 189 9.37 -11.84 -6.13
CA TYR A 189 10.02 -12.66 -7.14
C TYR A 189 10.38 -11.83 -8.37
N ALA A 190 11.46 -12.21 -9.04
CA ALA A 190 11.82 -11.62 -10.32
C ALA A 190 10.85 -11.99 -11.43
N VAL A 191 10.27 -13.21 -11.41
CA VAL A 191 9.47 -13.76 -12.50
C VAL A 191 8.00 -14.01 -12.11
N LYS A 192 7.71 -14.60 -10.95
CA LYS A 192 6.33 -14.87 -10.52
C LYS A 192 5.63 -13.58 -10.09
N PRO A 193 4.49 -13.17 -10.71
CA PRO A 193 3.81 -11.94 -10.31
C PRO A 193 3.11 -12.08 -8.96
N THR A 194 3.18 -11.03 -8.14
CA THR A 194 2.44 -10.89 -6.88
C THR A 194 0.93 -10.85 -7.15
N ALA A 195 0.52 -10.26 -8.28
CA ALA A 195 -0.87 -10.21 -8.73
C ALA A 195 -1.53 -11.61 -8.81
N SER A 196 -0.77 -12.66 -9.16
CA SER A 196 -1.31 -14.03 -9.17
C SER A 196 -1.60 -14.56 -7.75
N ILE A 197 -0.91 -14.06 -6.72
CA ILE A 197 -1.16 -14.42 -5.32
C ILE A 197 -2.45 -13.74 -4.86
N VAL A 198 -2.64 -12.47 -5.24
CA VAL A 198 -3.88 -11.70 -4.98
C VAL A 198 -5.06 -12.38 -5.68
N ALA A 199 -4.93 -12.75 -6.95
CA ALA A 199 -5.99 -13.50 -7.67
C ALA A 199 -6.39 -14.79 -6.93
N GLY A 200 -5.42 -15.50 -6.36
CA GLY A 200 -5.67 -16.69 -5.54
C GLY A 200 -6.45 -16.39 -4.26
N LEU A 201 -6.16 -15.30 -3.57
CA LEU A 201 -6.92 -14.82 -2.41
C LEU A 201 -8.37 -14.48 -2.79
N LEU A 202 -8.55 -13.75 -3.89
CA LEU A 202 -9.86 -13.29 -4.37
C LEU A 202 -10.67 -14.40 -5.02
N LYS A 203 -10.09 -15.57 -5.25
CA LYS A 203 -10.69 -16.71 -5.97
C LYS A 203 -11.13 -16.36 -7.39
N THR A 204 -10.50 -15.37 -8.03
CA THR A 204 -10.73 -15.04 -9.43
C THR A 204 -9.75 -15.80 -10.31
N GLU A 205 -10.27 -16.53 -11.30
CA GLU A 205 -9.47 -17.34 -12.25
C GLU A 205 -9.48 -16.74 -13.67
N ASN A 206 -10.53 -16.00 -14.01
CA ASN A 206 -10.72 -15.39 -15.33
C ASN A 206 -10.39 -13.90 -15.31
N CYS A 207 -9.16 -13.55 -14.94
CA CYS A 207 -8.67 -12.17 -14.90
C CYS A 207 -7.29 -12.05 -15.56
N PHE A 208 -7.00 -10.87 -16.07
CA PHE A 208 -5.63 -10.48 -16.38
C PHE A 208 -4.92 -10.10 -15.09
N ALA A 209 -3.71 -10.62 -14.89
CA ALA A 209 -2.94 -10.37 -13.67
C ALA A 209 -1.46 -10.14 -14.00
N SER A 210 -0.90 -8.99 -13.60
CA SER A 210 0.50 -8.63 -13.84
C SER A 210 1.05 -7.74 -12.73
N ASP A 211 2.39 -7.73 -12.62
CA ASP A 211 3.11 -6.70 -11.86
C ASP A 211 3.77 -5.74 -12.85
N VAL A 212 3.77 -4.44 -12.54
CA VAL A 212 4.41 -3.39 -13.34
C VAL A 212 5.49 -2.68 -12.52
N GLU A 213 6.58 -2.35 -13.20
CA GLU A 213 7.70 -1.60 -12.63
C GLU A 213 7.82 -0.23 -13.28
N PHE A 214 7.96 0.78 -12.49
CA PHE A 214 8.46 2.11 -12.82
C PHE A 214 8.83 2.85 -11.54
N ALA A 215 9.73 2.27 -10.75
CA ALA A 215 10.09 2.82 -9.45
C ALA A 215 8.87 3.29 -8.65
N CYS A 216 8.95 4.41 -7.93
CA CYS A 216 7.87 4.88 -7.07
C CYS A 216 6.57 5.29 -7.79
N LYS A 217 6.56 5.49 -9.13
CA LYS A 217 5.30 5.76 -9.87
C LYS A 217 4.58 4.49 -10.33
N ALA A 218 5.13 3.30 -10.10
CA ALA A 218 4.53 2.06 -10.57
C ALA A 218 3.06 1.88 -10.11
N GLY A 219 2.70 2.37 -8.91
CA GLY A 219 1.33 2.32 -8.42
C GLY A 219 0.34 3.16 -9.25
N THR A 220 0.72 4.37 -9.67
CA THR A 220 -0.12 5.19 -10.56
C THR A 220 -0.15 4.64 -11.98
N GLN A 221 0.94 4.01 -12.44
CA GLN A 221 0.95 3.29 -13.71
C GLN A 221 -0.06 2.15 -13.70
N ALA A 222 -0.10 1.34 -12.62
CA ALA A 222 -1.10 0.28 -12.44
C ALA A 222 -2.53 0.86 -12.46
N MET A 223 -2.74 2.02 -11.84
CA MET A 223 -4.04 2.69 -11.83
C MET A 223 -4.46 3.13 -13.25
N VAL A 224 -3.56 3.77 -14.00
CA VAL A 224 -3.84 4.20 -15.39
C VAL A 224 -4.13 3.00 -16.31
N ASN A 225 -3.37 1.92 -16.18
CA ASN A 225 -3.60 0.70 -16.95
C ASN A 225 -4.97 0.08 -16.62
N THR A 226 -5.36 0.09 -15.34
CA THR A 226 -6.67 -0.40 -14.89
C THR A 226 -7.82 0.46 -15.42
N PHE A 227 -7.69 1.80 -15.44
CA PHE A 227 -8.69 2.67 -16.08
C PHE A 227 -8.87 2.33 -17.57
N ASN A 228 -7.77 2.18 -18.31
CA ASN A 228 -7.82 1.83 -19.73
C ASN A 228 -8.45 0.46 -19.96
N PHE A 229 -8.12 -0.53 -19.11
CA PHE A 229 -8.73 -1.86 -19.19
C PHE A 229 -10.25 -1.78 -18.98
N VAL A 230 -10.70 -1.14 -17.91
CA VAL A 230 -12.12 -1.02 -17.56
C VAL A 230 -12.88 -0.22 -18.64
N LYS A 231 -12.25 0.82 -19.19
CA LYS A 231 -12.84 1.63 -20.26
C LYS A 231 -13.16 0.80 -21.50
N ILE A 232 -12.31 -0.15 -21.84
CA ILE A 232 -12.46 -0.97 -23.06
C ILE A 232 -13.33 -2.20 -22.80
N ASN A 233 -13.17 -2.86 -21.64
CA ASN A 233 -13.75 -4.17 -21.38
C ASN A 233 -14.95 -4.13 -20.41
N GLY A 234 -15.20 -2.99 -19.75
CA GLY A 234 -16.16 -2.89 -18.65
C GLY A 234 -15.76 -3.69 -17.41
N GLY A 235 -16.64 -3.72 -16.43
CA GLY A 235 -16.46 -4.48 -15.19
C GLY A 235 -15.58 -3.76 -14.17
N SER A 236 -14.85 -4.52 -13.37
CA SER A 236 -13.99 -3.98 -12.30
C SER A 236 -12.57 -4.52 -12.38
N GLY A 237 -11.61 -3.65 -12.10
CA GLY A 237 -10.21 -3.98 -11.93
C GLY A 237 -9.68 -3.53 -10.57
N LEU A 238 -8.53 -4.06 -10.19
CA LEU A 238 -7.85 -3.77 -8.93
C LEU A 238 -6.42 -3.29 -9.23
N ALA A 239 -6.16 -2.02 -8.95
CA ALA A 239 -4.84 -1.40 -9.04
C ALA A 239 -4.22 -1.30 -7.65
N ILE A 240 -2.98 -1.74 -7.47
CA ILE A 240 -2.30 -1.77 -6.18
C ILE A 240 -0.91 -1.15 -6.32
N GLY A 241 -0.52 -0.31 -5.37
CA GLY A 241 0.87 0.03 -5.10
C GLY A 241 1.30 -0.62 -3.80
N ALA A 242 2.39 -1.40 -3.80
CA ALA A 242 2.82 -2.11 -2.61
C ALA A 242 4.34 -2.30 -2.60
N ASP A 243 5.01 -1.79 -1.56
CA ASP A 243 6.45 -1.97 -1.39
C ASP A 243 6.85 -2.25 0.06
N SER A 244 7.87 -3.11 0.17
CA SER A 244 8.74 -3.20 1.34
C SER A 244 10.04 -2.48 0.98
N ALA A 245 10.02 -1.14 1.10
CA ALA A 245 11.03 -0.26 0.54
C ALA A 245 12.45 -0.59 1.06
N GLN A 246 13.44 -0.54 0.18
CA GLN A 246 14.80 -1.00 0.42
C GLN A 246 15.79 0.17 0.44
N GLY A 247 16.69 0.17 1.42
CA GLY A 247 17.84 1.06 1.50
C GLY A 247 19.03 0.32 2.11
N ALA A 248 20.21 0.57 1.60
CA ALA A 248 21.43 0.02 2.19
C ALA A 248 21.68 0.60 3.60
N PRO A 249 22.23 -0.18 4.56
CA PRO A 249 22.58 0.36 5.86
C PRO A 249 23.46 1.62 5.76
N ASN A 250 23.08 2.65 6.53
CA ASN A 250 23.71 3.97 6.54
C ASN A 250 23.53 4.82 5.28
N ASP A 251 22.67 4.42 4.35
CA ASP A 251 22.32 5.18 3.15
C ASP A 251 21.16 6.16 3.40
N GLU A 252 21.03 7.21 2.58
CA GLU A 252 19.89 8.13 2.63
C GLU A 252 18.54 7.42 2.39
N LEU A 253 18.55 6.37 1.58
CA LEU A 253 17.35 5.55 1.33
C LEU A 253 16.96 4.72 2.55
N GLU A 254 17.91 4.24 3.37
CA GLU A 254 17.56 3.58 4.62
C GLU A 254 16.79 4.50 5.55
N ILE A 255 17.19 5.78 5.62
CA ILE A 255 16.56 6.77 6.49
C ILE A 255 15.13 7.08 6.03
N THR A 256 14.92 7.18 4.72
CA THR A 256 13.65 7.64 4.15
C THR A 256 12.69 6.51 3.78
N ALA A 257 13.17 5.32 3.43
CA ALA A 257 12.36 4.20 2.97
C ALA A 257 11.41 3.67 4.06
N GLY A 258 10.14 3.53 3.72
CA GLY A 258 9.09 2.96 4.56
C GLY A 258 8.31 1.86 3.85
N ASP A 259 7.47 1.15 4.58
CA ASP A 259 6.71 0.01 4.10
C ASP A 259 5.21 0.31 4.09
N GLY A 260 4.51 -0.12 3.06
CA GLY A 260 3.06 0.02 2.97
C GLY A 260 2.48 -0.33 1.62
N SER A 261 1.16 -0.33 1.55
CA SER A 261 0.39 -0.55 0.33
C SER A 261 -0.91 0.24 0.31
N ALA A 262 -1.39 0.49 -0.90
CA ALA A 262 -2.74 0.97 -1.15
C ALA A 262 -3.30 0.30 -2.41
N GLY A 263 -4.54 -0.19 -2.33
CA GLY A 263 -5.26 -0.83 -3.41
C GLY A 263 -6.55 -0.07 -3.73
N PHE A 264 -6.90 -0.01 -5.01
CA PHE A 264 -8.06 0.71 -5.52
C PHE A 264 -8.87 -0.19 -6.44
N VAL A 265 -10.13 -0.41 -6.11
CA VAL A 265 -11.08 -1.01 -7.04
C VAL A 265 -11.55 0.08 -7.99
N ILE A 266 -11.33 -0.16 -9.27
CA ILE A 266 -11.69 0.73 -10.37
C ILE A 266 -12.83 0.07 -11.17
N GLY A 267 -13.88 0.84 -11.43
CA GLY A 267 -15.05 0.33 -12.13
C GLY A 267 -16.00 1.45 -12.56
N ASP A 268 -17.10 1.06 -13.17
CA ASP A 268 -18.17 1.93 -13.68
C ASP A 268 -19.42 1.94 -12.78
N LYS A 269 -19.44 1.10 -11.72
CA LYS A 269 -20.59 0.98 -10.82
C LYS A 269 -20.39 1.81 -9.56
N LYS A 270 -21.13 2.92 -9.47
CA LYS A 270 -21.15 3.80 -8.29
C LYS A 270 -19.76 4.19 -7.79
N PRO A 271 -18.90 4.77 -8.62
CA PRO A 271 -17.59 5.22 -8.19
C PRO A 271 -17.73 6.35 -7.16
N ILE A 272 -16.83 6.34 -6.16
CA ILE A 272 -16.71 7.39 -5.14
C ILE A 272 -15.94 8.61 -5.66
N ALA A 273 -15.13 8.41 -6.72
CA ALA A 273 -14.43 9.47 -7.43
C ALA A 273 -14.25 9.06 -8.90
N LEU A 274 -14.69 9.93 -9.81
CA LEU A 274 -14.56 9.74 -11.25
C LEU A 274 -13.19 10.24 -11.73
N VAL A 275 -12.60 9.57 -12.73
CA VAL A 275 -11.39 10.06 -13.39
C VAL A 275 -11.77 11.11 -14.44
N GLU A 276 -11.24 12.34 -14.32
CA GLU A 276 -11.44 13.41 -15.31
C GLU A 276 -10.41 13.34 -16.43
N GLY A 277 -9.22 12.84 -16.15
CA GLY A 277 -8.15 12.66 -17.11
C GLY A 277 -6.81 12.38 -16.45
N TYR A 278 -5.85 12.00 -17.27
CA TYR A 278 -4.48 11.75 -16.84
C TYR A 278 -3.48 12.07 -17.94
N THR A 279 -2.23 12.32 -17.53
CA THR A 279 -1.06 12.51 -18.40
C THR A 279 0.15 11.86 -17.78
N SER A 280 1.15 11.59 -18.60
CA SER A 280 2.47 11.12 -18.15
C SER A 280 3.57 11.96 -18.79
N PHE A 281 4.69 12.11 -18.08
CA PHE A 281 5.91 12.71 -18.60
C PHE A 281 7.10 11.83 -18.22
N THR A 282 7.84 11.34 -19.21
CA THR A 282 8.95 10.39 -19.04
C THR A 282 10.18 10.86 -19.78
N THR A 283 11.34 10.77 -19.14
CA THR A 283 12.66 10.93 -19.76
C THR A 283 13.59 9.84 -19.24
N ASP A 284 14.64 9.52 -19.97
CA ASP A 284 15.74 8.71 -19.47
C ASP A 284 16.60 9.53 -18.50
N THR A 285 16.56 9.19 -17.21
CA THR A 285 17.26 9.93 -16.15
C THR A 285 17.98 8.95 -15.22
N THR A 286 19.26 9.15 -15.02
CA THR A 286 20.11 8.25 -14.23
C THR A 286 20.20 8.67 -12.76
N ASP A 287 19.06 8.97 -12.14
CA ASP A 287 19.01 9.42 -10.74
C ASP A 287 18.88 8.28 -9.72
N PHE A 288 18.35 7.10 -10.15
CA PHE A 288 18.12 5.95 -9.29
C PHE A 288 17.98 4.69 -10.13
N TRP A 289 18.57 3.57 -9.69
CA TRP A 289 18.50 2.27 -10.36
C TRP A 289 18.86 1.12 -9.42
N ARG A 290 18.48 -0.09 -9.77
CA ARG A 290 18.93 -1.33 -9.14
C ARG A 290 19.18 -2.38 -10.22
N ASN A 291 20.42 -2.89 -10.33
CA ASN A 291 20.69 -3.98 -11.26
C ASN A 291 20.07 -5.28 -10.78
N ASP A 292 19.88 -6.23 -11.71
CA ASP A 292 19.47 -7.58 -11.34
C ASP A 292 20.51 -8.21 -10.39
N GLY A 293 20.03 -8.85 -9.32
CA GLY A 293 20.86 -9.41 -8.26
C GLY A 293 21.38 -8.44 -7.20
N ASP A 294 21.30 -7.13 -7.41
CA ASP A 294 21.63 -6.14 -6.37
C ASP A 294 20.61 -6.20 -5.23
N LYS A 295 21.08 -6.24 -3.98
CA LYS A 295 20.21 -6.26 -2.79
C LYS A 295 19.54 -4.91 -2.55
N PHE A 296 20.20 -3.81 -2.88
CA PHE A 296 19.76 -2.45 -2.63
C PHE A 296 19.85 -1.58 -3.89
N PRO A 297 18.93 -0.61 -4.03
CA PRO A 297 19.03 0.39 -5.08
C PRO A 297 20.24 1.32 -4.86
N LYS A 298 20.65 1.96 -5.94
CA LYS A 298 21.69 3.00 -6.01
C LYS A 298 21.06 4.31 -6.48
N HIS A 299 21.60 5.43 -6.05
CA HIS A 299 21.11 6.74 -6.44
C HIS A 299 22.25 7.73 -6.72
N ALA A 300 21.97 8.71 -7.58
CA ALA A 300 22.93 9.74 -7.99
C ALA A 300 22.89 11.01 -7.11
N GLY A 301 22.34 10.92 -5.89
CA GLY A 301 22.41 11.98 -4.87
C GLY A 301 21.82 13.31 -5.32
N ARG A 302 22.68 14.25 -5.74
CA ARG A 302 22.30 15.64 -6.06
C ARG A 302 21.25 15.79 -7.15
N PHE A 303 21.16 14.85 -8.09
CA PHE A 303 20.22 14.92 -9.22
C PHE A 303 18.80 14.48 -8.88
N SER A 304 18.56 13.86 -7.71
CA SER A 304 17.26 13.34 -7.32
C SER A 304 16.21 14.43 -7.09
N GLY A 305 16.61 15.64 -6.65
CA GLY A 305 15.70 16.78 -6.46
C GLY A 305 15.52 17.59 -7.74
N ASP A 306 16.56 18.31 -8.13
CA ASP A 306 16.66 19.07 -9.38
C ASP A 306 17.79 18.48 -10.24
N PRO A 307 17.52 18.11 -11.53
CA PRO A 307 16.26 18.32 -12.25
C PRO A 307 15.23 17.18 -12.13
N ALA A 308 15.60 16.05 -11.51
CA ALA A 308 14.78 14.83 -11.64
C ALA A 308 13.36 15.00 -11.08
N TYR A 309 13.19 15.08 -9.77
CA TYR A 309 11.85 15.13 -9.15
C TYR A 309 11.03 16.36 -9.59
N TYR A 310 11.57 17.56 -9.40
CA TYR A 310 10.81 18.79 -9.63
C TYR A 310 10.39 18.95 -11.09
N LYS A 311 11.31 18.75 -12.05
CA LYS A 311 11.01 18.86 -13.47
C LYS A 311 9.90 17.92 -13.90
N HIS A 312 9.93 16.65 -13.47
CA HIS A 312 8.97 15.65 -13.90
C HIS A 312 7.59 15.90 -13.29
N VAL A 313 7.53 16.13 -11.97
CA VAL A 313 6.28 16.41 -11.26
C VAL A 313 5.61 17.70 -11.78
N GLU A 314 6.37 18.77 -11.92
CA GLU A 314 5.83 20.03 -12.45
C GLU A 314 5.33 19.88 -13.90
N THR A 315 6.08 19.17 -14.74
CA THR A 315 5.70 19.00 -16.15
C THR A 315 4.43 18.15 -16.28
N ALA A 316 4.34 17.03 -15.58
CA ALA A 316 3.15 16.19 -15.62
C ALA A 316 1.91 16.93 -15.09
N ALA A 317 2.03 17.64 -13.97
CA ALA A 317 0.95 18.45 -13.41
C ALA A 317 0.48 19.56 -14.38
N LYS A 318 1.43 20.35 -14.92
CA LYS A 318 1.12 21.42 -15.89
C LYS A 318 0.47 20.87 -17.16
N ASN A 319 0.94 19.74 -17.68
CA ASN A 319 0.36 19.08 -18.85
C ASN A 319 -1.10 18.67 -18.61
N LEU A 320 -1.39 18.09 -17.43
CA LEU A 320 -2.75 17.70 -17.10
C LEU A 320 -3.67 18.91 -16.91
N MET A 321 -3.23 19.90 -16.14
CA MET A 321 -4.01 21.14 -15.94
C MET A 321 -4.31 21.82 -17.27
N LYS A 322 -3.33 21.90 -18.18
CA LYS A 322 -3.55 22.42 -19.54
C LYS A 322 -4.54 21.57 -20.34
N LYS A 323 -4.42 20.23 -20.30
CA LYS A 323 -5.32 19.30 -21.01
C LYS A 323 -6.77 19.46 -20.57
N LEU A 324 -7.00 19.68 -19.27
CA LEU A 324 -8.33 19.81 -18.67
C LEU A 324 -8.82 21.27 -18.60
N ASN A 325 -8.01 22.24 -19.02
CA ASN A 325 -8.26 23.67 -18.87
C ASN A 325 -8.55 24.07 -17.40
N LEU A 326 -7.70 23.59 -16.49
CA LEU A 326 -7.78 23.83 -15.05
C LEU A 326 -6.54 24.58 -14.54
N GLU A 327 -6.72 25.28 -13.42
CA GLU A 327 -5.68 25.98 -12.68
C GLU A 327 -5.56 25.40 -11.26
N PRO A 328 -4.48 25.66 -10.49
CA PRO A 328 -4.31 25.13 -9.12
C PRO A 328 -5.48 25.44 -8.18
N LYS A 329 -6.14 26.60 -8.34
CA LYS A 329 -7.33 26.99 -7.53
C LYS A 329 -8.57 26.13 -7.78
N ASP A 330 -8.62 25.39 -8.90
CA ASP A 330 -9.77 24.55 -9.26
C ASP A 330 -9.73 23.18 -8.55
N PHE A 331 -8.63 22.87 -7.87
CA PHE A 331 -8.47 21.66 -7.07
C PHE A 331 -8.71 21.98 -5.60
N ASP A 332 -9.40 21.07 -4.91
CA ASP A 332 -9.57 21.14 -3.45
C ASP A 332 -8.37 20.54 -2.72
N TYR A 333 -7.77 19.49 -3.32
CA TYR A 333 -6.60 18.81 -2.78
C TYR A 333 -5.61 18.46 -3.88
N VAL A 334 -4.33 18.39 -3.50
CA VAL A 334 -3.27 17.85 -4.35
C VAL A 334 -2.39 16.89 -3.56
N VAL A 335 -2.11 15.75 -4.16
CA VAL A 335 -1.23 14.72 -3.63
C VAL A 335 0.00 14.63 -4.53
N PHE A 336 1.17 14.89 -3.97
CA PHE A 336 2.45 14.66 -4.65
C PHE A 336 3.16 13.44 -4.06
N HIS A 337 3.99 12.79 -4.86
CA HIS A 337 4.94 11.81 -4.35
C HIS A 337 5.85 12.42 -3.28
N GLN A 338 6.12 11.68 -2.20
CA GLN A 338 6.80 12.15 -0.99
C GLN A 338 8.11 11.38 -0.75
N PRO A 339 9.20 11.64 -1.51
CA PRO A 339 10.49 11.00 -1.21
C PRO A 339 11.06 11.47 0.14
N ASN A 340 10.62 12.65 0.57
CA ASN A 340 10.82 13.24 1.90
C ASN A 340 9.70 14.25 2.21
N GLY A 341 9.62 14.74 3.43
CA GLY A 341 8.57 15.67 3.85
C GLY A 341 8.65 17.08 3.24
N LYS A 342 9.76 17.46 2.58
CA LYS A 342 9.97 18.81 2.02
C LYS A 342 9.51 18.92 0.57
N TYR A 343 9.77 17.90 -0.25
CA TYR A 343 9.57 17.97 -1.70
C TYR A 343 8.11 18.24 -2.11
N PRO A 344 7.08 17.58 -1.56
CA PRO A 344 5.70 17.86 -1.92
C PRO A 344 5.28 19.30 -1.60
N ARG A 345 5.75 19.85 -0.49
CA ARG A 345 5.47 21.24 -0.09
C ARG A 345 6.13 22.27 -1.00
N ILE A 346 7.39 22.01 -1.40
CA ILE A 346 8.12 22.88 -2.32
C ILE A 346 7.50 22.86 -3.70
N VAL A 347 7.20 21.68 -4.26
CA VAL A 347 6.62 21.58 -5.62
C VAL A 347 5.18 22.11 -5.64
N GLY A 348 4.41 21.91 -4.58
CA GLY A 348 3.08 22.51 -4.43
C GLY A 348 3.13 24.03 -4.51
N LYS A 349 4.04 24.67 -3.76
CA LYS A 349 4.27 26.10 -3.82
C LYS A 349 4.73 26.59 -5.20
N ARG A 350 5.66 25.87 -5.87
CA ARG A 350 6.14 26.20 -7.23
C ARG A 350 5.02 26.15 -8.27
N LEU A 351 4.06 25.26 -8.09
CA LEU A 351 2.89 25.11 -8.97
C LEU A 351 1.74 26.07 -8.63
N GLY A 352 1.79 26.79 -7.49
CA GLY A 352 0.77 27.73 -7.06
C GLY A 352 -0.32 27.12 -6.16
N PHE A 353 -0.11 25.91 -5.62
CA PHE A 353 -1.01 25.32 -4.62
C PHE A 353 -0.76 25.88 -3.23
N THR A 354 -1.82 25.95 -2.42
CA THR A 354 -1.76 26.38 -1.02
C THR A 354 -1.36 25.23 -0.10
N THR A 355 -0.97 25.56 1.12
CA THR A 355 -0.67 24.56 2.15
C THR A 355 -1.88 23.68 2.46
N GLU A 356 -3.09 24.27 2.52
CA GLU A 356 -4.34 23.58 2.82
C GLU A 356 -4.70 22.53 1.76
N GLN A 357 -4.27 22.73 0.50
CA GLN A 357 -4.45 21.76 -0.58
C GLN A 357 -3.46 20.60 -0.50
N VAL A 358 -2.22 20.84 -0.05
CA VAL A 358 -1.10 19.86 -0.03
C VAL A 358 -1.06 19.02 1.23
N GLU A 359 -1.15 19.63 2.42
CA GLU A 359 -0.96 18.97 3.73
C GLU A 359 -1.87 17.75 3.96
N PRO A 360 -3.15 17.74 3.52
CA PRO A 360 -4.01 16.59 3.74
C PRO A 360 -3.51 15.27 3.15
N GLY A 361 -2.67 15.33 2.12
CA GLY A 361 -2.09 14.14 1.47
C GLY A 361 -0.77 13.65 2.07
N ILE A 362 -0.19 14.36 3.07
CA ILE A 362 1.14 14.06 3.59
C ILE A 362 1.11 12.92 4.61
N ASN A 363 1.92 11.87 4.37
CA ASN A 363 2.08 10.70 5.24
C ASN A 363 3.54 10.48 5.68
N PHE A 364 4.49 11.08 4.99
CA PHE A 364 5.93 10.82 5.14
C PHE A 364 6.41 10.88 6.59
N GLU A 365 5.97 11.86 7.38
CA GLU A 365 6.42 12.06 8.76
C GLU A 365 6.08 10.90 9.70
N PHE A 366 5.14 10.04 9.31
CA PHE A 366 4.64 8.93 10.13
C PHE A 366 5.15 7.56 9.70
N ILE A 367 5.48 7.41 8.40
CA ILE A 367 5.78 6.09 7.82
C ILE A 367 7.00 6.07 6.89
N GLY A 368 7.54 7.23 6.51
CA GLY A 368 8.58 7.34 5.48
C GLY A 368 8.03 7.24 4.05
N ASN A 369 8.93 7.07 3.09
CA ASN A 369 8.59 6.89 1.68
C ASN A 369 8.26 5.42 1.39
N THR A 370 7.01 5.13 1.07
CA THR A 370 6.49 3.80 0.74
C THR A 370 6.56 3.49 -0.76
N TYR A 371 7.42 4.15 -1.49
CA TYR A 371 7.72 3.96 -2.91
C TYR A 371 6.45 3.95 -3.77
N SER A 372 6.12 2.84 -4.47
CA SER A 372 4.96 2.78 -5.37
C SER A 372 3.61 3.02 -4.67
N ALA A 373 3.51 2.72 -3.39
CA ALA A 373 2.32 3.00 -2.59
C ALA A 373 2.20 4.47 -2.15
N ASN A 374 3.25 5.26 -2.23
CA ASN A 374 3.36 6.55 -1.57
C ASN A 374 2.28 7.56 -2.01
N SER A 375 2.16 7.82 -3.32
CA SER A 375 1.13 8.72 -3.87
C SER A 375 -0.28 8.16 -3.67
N LEU A 376 -0.45 6.83 -3.73
CA LEU A 376 -1.73 6.15 -3.54
C LEU A 376 -2.20 6.22 -2.09
N LEU A 377 -1.30 6.12 -1.12
CA LEU A 377 -1.60 6.34 0.31
C LEU A 377 -2.01 7.80 0.57
N GLY A 378 -1.35 8.75 -0.10
CA GLY A 378 -1.75 10.16 -0.06
C GLY A 378 -3.16 10.37 -0.61
N LEU A 379 -3.50 9.73 -1.74
CA LEU A 379 -4.85 9.76 -2.32
C LEU A 379 -5.88 9.13 -1.37
N ALA A 380 -5.60 7.96 -0.81
CA ALA A 380 -6.50 7.31 0.14
C ALA A 380 -6.77 8.21 1.37
N ARG A 381 -5.73 8.87 1.90
CA ARG A 381 -5.86 9.81 3.01
C ARG A 381 -6.74 11.03 2.67
N VAL A 382 -6.63 11.55 1.46
CA VAL A 382 -7.50 12.63 0.99
C VAL A 382 -8.93 12.14 0.81
N LEU A 383 -9.14 10.95 0.25
CA LEU A 383 -10.47 10.35 0.11
C LEU A 383 -11.16 10.07 1.45
N ASP A 384 -10.41 9.82 2.53
CA ASP A 384 -10.96 9.70 3.89
C ASP A 384 -11.74 10.96 4.34
N ILE A 385 -11.31 12.14 3.89
CA ILE A 385 -11.84 13.43 4.34
C ILE A 385 -12.64 14.19 3.28
N ALA A 386 -12.49 13.82 2.01
CA ALA A 386 -13.11 14.54 0.90
C ALA A 386 -14.64 14.46 0.96
N ALA A 387 -15.30 15.57 0.66
CA ALA A 387 -16.74 15.67 0.46
C ALA A 387 -17.10 15.40 -1.02
N PRO A 388 -18.38 15.21 -1.36
CA PRO A 388 -18.83 15.16 -2.75
C PRO A 388 -18.41 16.39 -3.56
N TYR A 389 -18.17 16.19 -4.86
CA TYR A 389 -17.83 17.21 -5.85
C TYR A 389 -16.50 17.93 -5.60
N GLN A 390 -15.60 17.38 -4.78
CA GLN A 390 -14.26 17.90 -4.61
C GLN A 390 -13.29 17.32 -5.63
N ARG A 391 -12.43 18.17 -6.19
CA ARG A 391 -11.44 17.79 -7.19
C ARG A 391 -10.09 17.53 -6.56
N ILE A 392 -9.49 16.39 -6.90
CA ILE A 392 -8.22 15.91 -6.35
C ILE A 392 -7.22 15.72 -7.49
N LEU A 393 -6.07 16.36 -7.40
CA LEU A 393 -4.93 16.10 -8.29
C LEU A 393 -3.97 15.13 -7.60
N VAL A 394 -3.58 14.05 -8.29
CA VAL A 394 -2.51 13.15 -7.86
C VAL A 394 -1.36 13.26 -8.83
N VAL A 395 -0.16 13.51 -8.33
CA VAL A 395 1.05 13.59 -9.15
C VAL A 395 2.13 12.70 -8.54
N SER A 396 2.38 11.58 -9.18
CA SER A 396 3.43 10.64 -8.78
C SER A 396 4.79 11.05 -9.32
N TYR A 397 5.82 10.38 -8.83
CA TYR A 397 7.16 10.42 -9.39
C TYR A 397 7.81 9.05 -9.21
N GLY A 398 8.43 8.55 -10.26
CA GLY A 398 9.28 7.38 -10.25
C GLY A 398 10.65 7.75 -10.79
N SER A 399 11.67 7.46 -10.02
CA SER A 399 13.05 7.69 -10.43
C SER A 399 13.40 6.86 -11.66
N GLY A 400 14.30 7.40 -12.48
CA GLY A 400 14.69 6.76 -13.73
C GLY A 400 14.32 7.42 -15.06
N ALA A 401 13.40 8.37 -15.26
CA ALA A 401 12.44 9.02 -14.41
C ALA A 401 11.12 9.26 -15.15
N GLY A 402 10.05 9.28 -14.42
CA GLY A 402 8.72 9.55 -14.94
C GLY A 402 7.78 10.08 -13.87
N SER A 403 6.70 10.73 -14.30
CA SER A 403 5.64 11.25 -13.44
C SER A 403 4.31 11.12 -14.14
N ASP A 404 3.31 10.58 -13.42
CA ASP A 404 1.92 10.58 -13.85
C ASP A 404 1.18 11.67 -13.09
N ALA A 405 0.27 12.36 -13.77
CA ALA A 405 -0.72 13.24 -13.15
C ALA A 405 -2.11 12.73 -13.47
N ILE A 406 -2.98 12.62 -12.45
CA ILE A 406 -4.35 12.11 -12.56
C ILE A 406 -5.28 13.07 -11.83
N SER A 407 -6.37 13.48 -12.47
CA SER A 407 -7.43 14.29 -11.85
C SER A 407 -8.64 13.43 -11.54
N PHE A 408 -9.17 13.58 -10.32
CA PHE A 408 -10.39 12.93 -9.86
C PHE A 408 -11.42 13.96 -9.41
N LEU A 409 -12.69 13.66 -9.62
CA LEU A 409 -13.82 14.39 -9.06
C LEU A 409 -14.67 13.45 -8.21
N THR A 410 -14.79 13.73 -6.92
CA THR A 410 -15.58 12.92 -5.99
C THR A 410 -17.06 13.02 -6.27
N THR A 411 -17.78 11.93 -6.03
CA THR A 411 -19.22 11.80 -6.23
C THR A 411 -19.97 11.72 -4.89
N PRO A 412 -21.30 11.84 -4.85
CA PRO A 412 -22.08 11.58 -3.64
C PRO A 412 -21.90 10.17 -3.05
N GLU A 413 -21.48 9.19 -3.86
CA GLU A 413 -21.23 7.83 -3.39
C GLU A 413 -20.07 7.74 -2.36
N ILE A 414 -19.20 8.75 -2.29
CA ILE A 414 -18.12 8.79 -1.30
C ILE A 414 -18.68 8.83 0.15
N GLU A 415 -19.80 9.49 0.38
CA GLU A 415 -20.47 9.49 1.70
C GLU A 415 -21.15 8.16 1.98
N ASN A 416 -21.84 7.60 0.97
CA ASN A 416 -22.58 6.34 1.10
C ASN A 416 -21.66 5.17 1.46
N LYS A 417 -20.47 5.10 0.84
CA LYS A 417 -19.53 3.98 1.00
C LYS A 417 -18.57 4.16 2.17
N ARG A 418 -18.37 5.36 2.70
CA ARG A 418 -17.43 5.63 3.80
C ARG A 418 -17.69 4.79 5.04
N LYS A 419 -18.95 4.46 5.33
CA LYS A 419 -19.33 3.57 6.44
C LYS A 419 -18.70 2.17 6.36
N ASN A 420 -18.28 1.76 5.17
CA ASN A 420 -17.63 0.46 4.93
C ASN A 420 -16.13 0.48 5.29
N ILE A 421 -15.55 1.66 5.55
CA ILE A 421 -14.15 1.79 5.97
C ILE A 421 -14.08 1.54 7.48
N GLU A 422 -13.28 0.56 7.89
CA GLU A 422 -13.11 0.21 9.30
C GLU A 422 -12.04 1.03 10.00
N ARG A 423 -11.03 1.49 9.25
CA ARG A 423 -9.87 2.18 9.78
C ARG A 423 -9.43 3.32 8.85
N SER A 424 -9.33 4.54 9.37
CA SER A 424 -8.84 5.70 8.63
C SER A 424 -7.35 5.57 8.29
N VAL A 425 -6.89 6.26 7.23
CA VAL A 425 -5.47 6.32 6.91
C VAL A 425 -4.68 6.99 8.03
N LYS A 426 -5.25 7.98 8.73
CA LYS A 426 -4.63 8.61 9.91
C LYS A 426 -4.38 7.61 11.04
N SER A 427 -5.31 6.68 11.26
CA SER A 427 -5.11 5.57 12.19
C SER A 427 -4.02 4.61 11.71
N TRP A 428 -4.00 4.26 10.41
CA TRP A 428 -3.00 3.37 9.84
C TRP A 428 -1.57 3.93 9.95
N VAL A 429 -1.38 5.22 9.67
CA VAL A 429 -0.06 5.86 9.78
C VAL A 429 0.36 6.09 11.23
N GLY A 430 -0.58 6.08 12.18
CA GLY A 430 -0.32 6.30 13.61
C GLY A 430 -0.35 7.77 14.02
N GLU A 431 -0.98 8.63 13.24
CA GLU A 431 -1.37 9.99 13.66
C GLU A 431 -2.48 9.93 14.73
N GLU A 432 -3.43 9.02 14.49
CA GLU A 432 -4.42 8.54 15.46
C GLU A 432 -4.04 7.11 15.90
N ASP A 433 -4.59 6.62 16.99
CA ASP A 433 -4.39 5.23 17.48
C ASP A 433 -2.91 4.83 17.67
N LYS A 434 -2.08 5.73 18.21
CA LYS A 434 -0.64 5.52 18.43
C LYS A 434 -0.33 4.27 19.24
N ASP A 435 -1.19 3.88 20.16
CA ASP A 435 -1.04 2.70 21.03
C ASP A 435 -1.07 1.37 20.24
N ASN A 436 -1.49 1.42 18.96
CA ASN A 436 -1.45 0.29 18.07
C ASN A 436 -0.10 0.09 17.38
N LEU A 437 0.79 1.08 17.47
CA LEU A 437 2.14 0.99 16.91
C LEU A 437 3.07 0.21 17.83
N ILE A 438 4.08 -0.41 17.25
CA ILE A 438 5.15 -1.12 17.94
C ILE A 438 6.46 -0.46 17.56
N ILE A 439 7.02 0.29 18.50
CA ILE A 439 8.36 0.86 18.31
C ILE A 439 9.37 -0.22 18.66
N GLU A 440 10.31 -0.49 17.75
CA GLU A 440 11.34 -1.51 17.90
C GLU A 440 12.74 -0.93 17.67
N ASP A 441 13.74 -1.63 18.14
CA ASP A 441 15.13 -1.25 17.95
C ASP A 441 15.66 -1.56 16.54
N TYR A 442 16.83 -1.00 16.22
CA TYR A 442 17.47 -1.16 14.94
C TYR A 442 17.85 -2.61 14.62
N SER A 443 18.14 -3.45 15.62
CA SER A 443 18.48 -4.86 15.41
C SER A 443 17.27 -5.66 14.93
N ILE A 444 16.09 -5.38 15.46
CA ILE A 444 14.82 -5.99 15.01
C ILE A 444 14.47 -5.54 13.60
N TYR A 445 14.64 -4.24 13.30
CA TYR A 445 14.49 -3.73 11.96
C TYR A 445 15.37 -4.49 10.95
N LEU A 446 16.68 -4.61 11.20
CA LEU A 446 17.61 -5.31 10.33
C LEU A 446 17.22 -6.78 10.10
N LYS A 447 16.80 -7.49 11.16
CA LYS A 447 16.33 -8.88 11.09
C LYS A 447 15.05 -9.01 10.25
N ASN A 448 14.08 -8.14 10.48
CA ASN A 448 12.80 -8.22 9.79
C ASN A 448 12.94 -7.83 8.30
N LYS A 449 13.82 -6.88 7.97
CA LYS A 449 14.19 -6.53 6.60
C LYS A 449 15.09 -7.60 5.94
N GLY A 450 15.55 -8.61 6.66
CA GLY A 450 16.44 -9.65 6.14
C GLY A 450 17.82 -9.13 5.76
N ILE A 451 18.29 -8.10 6.45
CA ILE A 451 19.62 -7.52 6.25
C ILE A 451 20.67 -8.34 6.98
N ILE A 452 20.31 -8.83 8.18
CA ILE A 452 21.12 -9.76 9.02
C ILE A 452 20.32 -10.99 9.38
#